data_8b8c65e3f74e605bc95c842c9da5b4da
#
_entry.id   8b8c65e3f74e605bc95c842c9da5b4da
#
_cell.length_a   1.000
_cell.length_b   1.000
_cell.length_c   1.000
_cell.angle_alpha   90.00
_cell.angle_beta   90.00
_cell.angle_gamma   90.00
#
_symmetry.space_group_name_H-M   'P 1'
#
loop_
_entity.id
_entity.type
_entity.pdbx_description
1 polymer ?
#
loop_
_entity_poly.entity_id
_entity_poly.type
_entity_poly.pdbx_seq_one_letter_code
_entity_poly.pdbx_strand_id
1 'polypeptide(L)'
;FAQEARAVMASVLRLGRDELATMLQLSPKLRDEGTARLRTFFDPDVTELPAALSYTGMVFRKLSASTFTAEDWAWAAEHLRITSFVYGLLSPQTAIRYDRMEGAVQLPDLYDGRLFDYWRDHLTPYLIEEVQRAGGTLLFLASDEMRGLFHWAEVERAVRVITPTFLVRQPTGKLKQIVVYTKMARGAMAGAIIRQRLEEEEAWRALTPEGFVFSPEESSDRDWTFVLG
;
A
#
# COMPACT_ATOMS: atom_id res chain seq x y z
N PHE A 1 -9.64 -5.18 10.85
CA PHE A 1 -8.52 -5.99 11.43
C PHE A 1 -7.91 -5.33 12.68
N ALA A 2 -8.72 -4.65 13.49
CA ALA A 2 -8.22 -3.97 14.68
C ALA A 2 -7.68 -4.94 15.76
N GLN A 3 -8.29 -6.11 15.88
CA GLN A 3 -7.87 -7.13 16.84
C GLN A 3 -6.54 -7.75 16.43
N GLU A 4 -6.39 -8.08 15.17
CA GLU A 4 -5.17 -8.63 14.56
C GLU A 4 -4.01 -7.64 14.66
N ALA A 5 -4.25 -6.36 14.35
CA ALA A 5 -3.26 -5.30 14.50
C ALA A 5 -2.76 -5.16 15.95
N ARG A 6 -3.68 -5.24 16.91
CA ARG A 6 -3.32 -5.24 18.34
C ARG A 6 -2.50 -6.47 18.72
N ALA A 7 -2.82 -7.64 18.18
CA ALA A 7 -2.07 -8.88 18.42
C ALA A 7 -0.65 -8.78 17.85
N VAL A 8 -0.51 -8.30 16.60
CA VAL A 8 0.79 -8.02 15.97
C VAL A 8 1.63 -7.10 16.85
N MET A 9 1.09 -5.95 17.24
CA MET A 9 1.82 -4.97 18.05
C MET A 9 2.11 -5.46 19.47
N ALA A 10 1.23 -6.22 20.07
CA ALA A 10 1.49 -6.84 21.39
C ALA A 10 2.67 -7.81 21.32
N SER A 11 2.80 -8.59 20.23
CA SER A 11 3.94 -9.47 20.01
C SER A 11 5.24 -8.67 19.76
N VAL A 12 5.18 -7.65 18.90
CA VAL A 12 6.31 -6.75 18.62
C VAL A 12 6.86 -6.10 19.89
N LEU A 13 5.99 -5.65 20.78
CA LEU A 13 6.40 -4.96 22.01
C LEU A 13 7.00 -5.87 23.09
N ARG A 14 6.91 -7.19 22.93
CA ARG A 14 7.62 -8.14 23.79
C ARG A 14 9.08 -8.26 23.45
N LEU A 15 9.48 -7.90 22.20
CA LEU A 15 10.86 -7.93 21.76
C LEU A 15 11.70 -6.89 22.50
N GLY A 16 12.96 -7.25 22.77
CA GLY A 16 13.94 -6.33 23.30
C GLY A 16 14.22 -5.16 22.34
N ARG A 17 14.72 -4.05 22.88
CA ARG A 17 15.01 -2.84 22.06
C ARG A 17 15.95 -3.12 20.88
N ASP A 18 17.04 -3.86 21.14
CA ASP A 18 18.04 -4.16 20.12
C ASP A 18 17.55 -5.19 19.12
N GLU A 19 16.77 -6.16 19.56
CA GLU A 19 16.09 -7.13 18.72
C GLU A 19 15.11 -6.44 17.77
N LEU A 20 14.26 -5.56 18.33
CA LEU A 20 13.31 -4.75 17.56
C LEU A 20 14.03 -3.87 16.52
N ALA A 21 15.10 -3.20 16.91
CA ALA A 21 15.87 -2.35 16.01
C ALA A 21 16.53 -3.16 14.87
N THR A 22 17.01 -4.35 15.15
CA THR A 22 17.60 -5.27 14.18
C THR A 22 16.53 -5.79 13.22
N MET A 23 15.40 -6.24 13.75
CA MET A 23 14.27 -6.76 12.99
C MET A 23 13.72 -5.71 12.00
N LEU A 24 13.62 -4.45 12.42
CA LEU A 24 13.14 -3.33 11.59
C LEU A 24 14.23 -2.72 10.71
N GLN A 25 15.43 -3.27 10.69
CA GLN A 25 16.58 -2.78 9.93
C GLN A 25 16.83 -1.27 10.14
N LEU A 26 16.63 -0.80 11.37
CA LEU A 26 16.78 0.62 11.68
C LEU A 26 18.26 1.01 11.70
N SER A 27 18.59 2.09 10.99
CA SER A 27 19.92 2.70 11.12
C SER A 27 20.15 3.16 12.57
N PRO A 28 21.42 3.21 13.05
CA PRO A 28 21.72 3.66 14.41
C PRO A 28 21.07 5.00 14.79
N LYS A 29 20.97 5.92 13.83
CA LYS A 29 20.35 7.24 14.01
C LYS A 29 18.83 7.18 14.25
N LEU A 30 18.15 6.20 13.65
CA LEU A 30 16.70 6.05 13.72
C LEU A 30 16.26 5.02 14.77
N ARG A 31 17.21 4.28 15.36
CA ARG A 31 16.93 3.21 16.31
C ARG A 31 16.12 3.70 17.49
N ASP A 32 16.57 4.76 18.14
CA ASP A 32 15.98 5.26 19.37
C ASP A 32 14.59 5.84 19.14
N GLU A 33 14.46 6.68 18.12
CA GLU A 33 13.18 7.30 17.77
C GLU A 33 12.17 6.29 17.24
N GLY A 34 12.59 5.39 16.35
CA GLY A 34 11.70 4.39 15.74
C GLY A 34 11.17 3.38 16.76
N THR A 35 12.05 2.87 17.65
CA THR A 35 11.62 1.93 18.70
C THR A 35 10.78 2.63 19.77
N ALA A 36 11.10 3.88 20.13
CA ALA A 36 10.30 4.65 21.09
C ALA A 36 8.86 4.88 20.57
N ARG A 37 8.72 5.26 19.30
CA ARG A 37 7.40 5.46 18.68
C ARG A 37 6.55 4.20 18.69
N LEU A 38 7.11 3.04 18.36
CA LEU A 38 6.37 1.79 18.42
C LEU A 38 5.93 1.44 19.85
N ARG A 39 6.77 1.76 20.86
CA ARG A 39 6.43 1.51 22.25
C ARG A 39 5.26 2.33 22.77
N THR A 40 4.95 3.46 22.14
CA THR A 40 3.77 4.27 22.45
C THR A 40 2.49 3.79 21.75
N PHE A 41 2.53 2.68 21.02
CA PHE A 41 1.39 2.23 20.22
C PHE A 41 0.10 2.04 21.04
N PHE A 42 0.18 1.61 22.28
CA PHE A 42 -0.98 1.44 23.16
C PHE A 42 -1.22 2.63 24.10
N ASP A 43 -0.43 3.68 24.00
CA ASP A 43 -0.59 4.87 24.82
C ASP A 43 -1.85 5.65 24.36
N PRO A 44 -2.83 5.89 25.26
CA PRO A 44 -4.07 6.57 24.90
C PRO A 44 -3.86 8.04 24.48
N ASP A 45 -2.75 8.65 24.88
CA ASP A 45 -2.44 10.06 24.59
C ASP A 45 -1.81 10.26 23.19
N VAL A 46 -1.48 9.16 22.48
CA VAL A 46 -0.93 9.26 21.12
C VAL A 46 -2.05 9.53 20.12
N THR A 47 -1.90 10.63 19.40
CA THR A 47 -2.84 11.04 18.35
C THR A 47 -2.86 10.03 17.19
N GLU A 48 -4.05 9.60 16.82
CA GLU A 48 -4.30 8.82 15.62
C GLU A 48 -4.62 9.76 14.45
N LEU A 49 -4.19 9.38 13.26
CA LEU A 49 -4.48 10.09 12.02
C LEU A 49 -5.11 9.14 11.01
N PRO A 50 -5.94 9.62 10.07
CA PRO A 50 -6.39 8.82 8.94
C PRO A 50 -5.22 8.17 8.21
N ALA A 51 -5.32 6.91 7.83
CA ALA A 51 -4.23 6.15 7.21
C ALA A 51 -3.62 6.86 6.00
N ALA A 52 -4.45 7.46 5.14
CA ALA A 52 -3.97 8.21 3.97
C ALA A 52 -3.16 9.48 4.33
N LEU A 53 -3.27 9.99 5.56
CA LEU A 53 -2.51 11.14 6.06
C LEU A 53 -1.34 10.73 6.97
N SER A 54 -1.38 9.54 7.56
CA SER A 54 -0.35 9.03 8.47
C SER A 54 0.91 8.61 7.74
N TYR A 55 0.77 8.00 6.56
CA TYR A 55 1.90 7.58 5.76
C TYR A 55 2.49 8.73 4.97
N THR A 56 3.81 8.95 5.08
CA THR A 56 4.52 10.10 4.49
C THR A 56 5.42 9.73 3.32
N GLY A 57 5.38 8.47 2.86
CA GLY A 57 6.14 7.99 1.71
C GLY A 57 5.75 8.70 0.41
N MET A 58 6.58 8.59 -0.63
CA MET A 58 6.40 9.30 -1.91
C MET A 58 5.03 9.03 -2.55
N VAL A 59 4.51 7.81 -2.45
CA VAL A 59 3.16 7.44 -2.94
C VAL A 59 2.10 8.32 -2.26
N PHE A 60 2.13 8.43 -0.93
CA PHE A 60 1.14 9.20 -0.17
C PHE A 60 1.27 10.71 -0.35
N ARG A 61 2.50 11.21 -0.52
CA ARG A 61 2.73 12.62 -0.89
C ARG A 61 2.07 12.96 -2.22
N LYS A 62 2.14 12.05 -3.19
CA LYS A 62 1.55 12.24 -4.52
C LYS A 62 0.05 11.91 -4.58
N LEU A 63 -0.44 11.04 -3.72
CA LEU A 63 -1.87 10.86 -3.45
C LEU A 63 -2.51 12.19 -3.01
N SER A 64 -1.77 12.96 -2.19
CA SER A 64 -2.17 14.29 -1.71
C SER A 64 -3.55 14.28 -1.02
N ALA A 65 -3.78 13.29 -0.14
CA ALA A 65 -5.08 13.14 0.54
C ALA A 65 -5.48 14.34 1.39
N SER A 66 -4.51 15.17 1.82
CA SER A 66 -4.79 16.44 2.51
C SER A 66 -5.56 17.48 1.68
N THR A 67 -5.65 17.28 0.36
CA THR A 67 -6.39 18.14 -0.56
C THR A 67 -7.74 17.56 -0.96
N PHE A 68 -8.14 16.42 -0.43
CA PHE A 68 -9.43 15.79 -0.74
C PHE A 68 -10.59 16.59 -0.15
N THR A 69 -11.62 16.75 -0.95
CA THR A 69 -12.92 17.26 -0.49
C THR A 69 -13.66 16.19 0.33
N ALA A 70 -14.77 16.54 0.95
CA ALA A 70 -15.60 15.57 1.67
C ALA A 70 -16.09 14.44 0.75
N GLU A 71 -16.44 14.79 -0.49
CA GLU A 71 -16.90 13.85 -1.51
C GLU A 71 -15.74 12.92 -1.97
N ASP A 72 -14.51 13.46 -2.11
CA ASP A 72 -13.33 12.66 -2.45
C ASP A 72 -13.03 11.66 -1.33
N TRP A 73 -13.12 12.06 -0.07
CA TRP A 73 -12.98 11.18 1.07
C TRP A 73 -14.04 10.08 1.11
N ALA A 74 -15.29 10.41 0.84
CA ALA A 74 -16.38 9.44 0.78
C ALA A 74 -16.13 8.40 -0.32
N TRP A 75 -15.80 8.87 -1.53
CA TRP A 75 -15.49 7.99 -2.66
C TRP A 75 -14.25 7.13 -2.39
N ALA A 76 -13.19 7.72 -1.83
CA ALA A 76 -11.98 6.99 -1.48
C ALA A 76 -12.23 5.90 -0.42
N ALA A 77 -13.15 6.11 0.52
CA ALA A 77 -13.50 5.12 1.54
C ALA A 77 -14.08 3.84 0.93
N GLU A 78 -14.77 3.95 -0.20
CA GLU A 78 -15.37 2.83 -0.91
C GLU A 78 -14.38 2.16 -1.88
N HIS A 79 -13.47 2.92 -2.53
CA HIS A 79 -12.66 2.45 -3.66
C HIS A 79 -11.16 2.30 -3.35
N LEU A 80 -10.62 2.93 -2.31
CA LEU A 80 -9.21 2.83 -1.96
C LEU A 80 -8.99 1.91 -0.75
N ARG A 81 -8.03 1.00 -0.88
CA ARG A 81 -7.48 0.23 0.25
C ARG A 81 -5.98 0.46 0.35
N ILE A 82 -5.49 0.59 1.58
CA ILE A 82 -4.09 0.81 1.90
C ILE A 82 -3.56 -0.42 2.62
N THR A 83 -2.50 -1.03 2.10
CA THR A 83 -1.84 -2.19 2.71
C THR A 83 -0.93 -1.75 3.86
N SER A 84 -0.93 -2.49 4.95
CA SER A 84 -0.05 -2.32 6.10
C SER A 84 0.33 -3.67 6.69
N PHE A 85 1.58 -3.81 7.12
CA PHE A 85 2.02 -5.03 7.81
C PHE A 85 1.56 -5.11 9.27
N VAL A 86 1.16 -3.99 9.86
CA VAL A 86 0.57 -3.95 11.21
C VAL A 86 -0.94 -4.08 11.15
N TYR A 87 -1.59 -3.34 10.25
CA TYR A 87 -3.05 -3.22 10.23
C TYR A 87 -3.75 -4.05 9.17
N GLY A 88 -2.98 -4.76 8.32
CA GLY A 88 -3.53 -5.53 7.21
C GLY A 88 -4.02 -4.65 6.07
N LEU A 89 -5.31 -4.52 5.89
CA LEU A 89 -5.94 -3.72 4.83
C LEU A 89 -6.81 -2.62 5.44
N LEU A 90 -6.50 -1.38 5.12
CA LEU A 90 -7.09 -0.17 5.70
C LEU A 90 -7.96 0.58 4.70
N SER A 91 -9.09 1.12 5.16
CA SER A 91 -9.72 2.25 4.49
C SER A 91 -8.85 3.51 4.68
N PRO A 92 -8.84 4.45 3.72
CA PRO A 92 -8.04 5.67 3.84
C PRO A 92 -8.39 6.54 5.05
N GLN A 93 -9.61 6.43 5.56
CA GLN A 93 -10.12 7.17 6.72
C GLN A 93 -9.85 6.47 8.06
N THR A 94 -9.42 5.22 8.06
CA THR A 94 -9.15 4.49 9.29
C THR A 94 -8.10 5.22 10.11
N ALA A 95 -8.43 5.57 11.35
CA ALA A 95 -7.49 6.19 12.27
C ALA A 95 -6.43 5.17 12.68
N ILE A 96 -5.17 5.51 12.47
CA ILE A 96 -4.02 4.68 12.79
C ILE A 96 -2.96 5.45 13.57
N ARG A 97 -2.16 4.71 14.29
CA ARG A 97 -0.91 5.18 14.92
C ARG A 97 0.26 4.86 14.02
N TYR A 98 1.35 5.55 14.25
CA TYR A 98 2.59 5.28 13.51
C TYR A 98 2.95 3.80 13.58
N ASP A 99 3.20 3.23 12.43
CA ASP A 99 3.76 1.90 12.26
C ASP A 99 4.96 1.94 11.29
N ARG A 100 5.88 1.05 11.53
CA ARG A 100 6.94 0.71 10.58
C ARG A 100 7.23 -0.77 10.77
N MET A 101 6.77 -1.57 9.85
CA MET A 101 6.91 -3.03 9.89
C MET A 101 7.28 -3.55 8.50
N GLU A 102 7.91 -4.71 8.45
CA GLU A 102 8.25 -5.41 7.22
C GLU A 102 7.59 -6.79 7.23
N GLY A 103 7.13 -7.26 6.07
CA GLY A 103 6.36 -8.50 5.97
C GLY A 103 7.18 -9.77 6.22
N ALA A 104 8.51 -9.69 6.09
CA ALA A 104 9.42 -10.81 6.38
C ALA A 104 9.66 -11.05 7.89
N VAL A 105 9.20 -10.14 8.74
CA VAL A 105 9.32 -10.24 10.20
C VAL A 105 8.66 -11.52 10.70
N GLN A 106 9.32 -12.20 11.65
CA GLN A 106 8.80 -13.36 12.37
C GLN A 106 8.43 -12.95 13.78
N LEU A 107 7.23 -13.30 14.20
CA LEU A 107 6.68 -13.06 15.53
C LEU A 107 6.21 -14.42 16.11
N PRO A 108 7.11 -15.26 16.63
CA PRO A 108 6.79 -16.65 17.00
C PRO A 108 5.67 -16.77 18.04
N ASP A 109 5.51 -15.76 18.91
CA ASP A 109 4.43 -15.70 19.89
C ASP A 109 3.04 -15.44 19.26
N LEU A 110 3.02 -14.94 18.02
CA LEU A 110 1.79 -14.65 17.28
C LEU A 110 1.47 -15.74 16.27
N TYR A 111 2.48 -16.17 15.50
CA TYR A 111 2.32 -17.08 14.39
C TYR A 111 3.65 -17.79 14.06
N ASP A 112 3.59 -19.08 13.79
CA ASP A 112 4.77 -19.85 13.35
C ASP A 112 5.02 -19.62 11.86
N GLY A 113 5.69 -18.50 11.54
CA GLY A 113 5.99 -18.07 10.18
C GLY A 113 6.27 -16.57 10.11
N ARG A 114 6.27 -16.06 8.88
CA ARG A 114 6.46 -14.63 8.62
C ARG A 114 5.13 -13.88 8.76
N LEU A 115 5.23 -12.59 8.99
CA LEU A 115 4.05 -11.72 9.07
C LEU A 115 3.22 -11.71 7.76
N PHE A 116 3.87 -11.90 6.61
CA PHE A 116 3.17 -12.18 5.34
C PHE A 116 2.22 -13.37 5.45
N ASP A 117 2.71 -14.48 6.00
CA ASP A 117 1.98 -15.74 6.08
C ASP A 117 0.80 -15.62 7.07
N TYR A 118 0.99 -14.87 8.17
CA TYR A 118 -0.07 -14.53 9.11
C TYR A 118 -1.23 -13.78 8.44
N TRP A 119 -0.92 -12.81 7.57
CA TRP A 119 -1.95 -11.98 6.95
C TRP A 119 -2.70 -12.64 5.80
N ARG A 120 -2.11 -13.60 5.09
CA ARG A 120 -2.68 -14.19 3.87
C ARG A 120 -4.09 -14.74 4.07
N ASP A 121 -4.28 -15.52 5.12
CA ASP A 121 -5.57 -16.16 5.39
C ASP A 121 -6.65 -15.17 5.80
N HIS A 122 -6.24 -14.07 6.43
CA HIS A 122 -7.16 -13.01 6.83
C HIS A 122 -7.52 -12.07 5.68
N LEU A 123 -6.54 -11.68 4.88
CA LEU A 123 -6.72 -10.61 3.89
C LEU A 123 -7.20 -11.09 2.53
N THR A 124 -6.89 -12.32 2.13
CA THR A 124 -7.26 -12.81 0.79
C THR A 124 -8.77 -12.82 0.57
N PRO A 125 -9.58 -13.48 1.42
CA PRO A 125 -11.03 -13.50 1.22
C PRO A 125 -11.63 -12.10 1.32
N TYR A 126 -11.14 -11.28 2.24
CA TYR A 126 -11.62 -9.92 2.42
C TYR A 126 -11.35 -9.04 1.19
N LEU A 127 -10.12 -9.08 0.63
CA LEU A 127 -9.80 -8.33 -0.60
C LEU A 127 -10.68 -8.76 -1.77
N ILE A 128 -10.86 -10.06 -1.97
CA ILE A 128 -11.69 -10.59 -3.06
C ILE A 128 -13.12 -10.08 -2.93
N GLU A 129 -13.72 -10.16 -1.75
CA GLU A 129 -15.07 -9.67 -1.49
C GLU A 129 -15.21 -8.17 -1.75
N GLU A 130 -14.26 -7.35 -1.26
CA GLU A 130 -14.24 -5.91 -1.47
C GLU A 130 -14.17 -5.56 -2.97
N VAL A 131 -13.26 -6.22 -3.71
CA VAL A 131 -13.11 -5.97 -5.15
C VAL A 131 -14.35 -6.40 -5.92
N GLN A 132 -14.94 -7.56 -5.60
CA GLN A 132 -16.18 -8.01 -6.24
C GLN A 132 -17.34 -7.06 -6.00
N ARG A 133 -17.45 -6.52 -4.79
CA ARG A 133 -18.47 -5.52 -4.44
C ARG A 133 -18.27 -4.20 -5.20
N ALA A 134 -17.02 -3.84 -5.51
CA ALA A 134 -16.65 -2.63 -6.25
C ALA A 134 -16.57 -2.83 -7.78
N GLY A 135 -17.19 -3.87 -8.34
CA GLY A 135 -17.24 -4.08 -9.80
C GLY A 135 -16.26 -5.11 -10.35
N GLY A 136 -15.48 -5.80 -9.50
CA GLY A 136 -14.66 -6.96 -9.87
C GLY A 136 -13.28 -6.65 -10.45
N THR A 137 -12.88 -5.38 -10.56
CA THR A 137 -11.55 -4.98 -11.06
C THR A 137 -10.70 -4.35 -9.97
N LEU A 138 -9.51 -4.89 -9.76
CA LEU A 138 -8.48 -4.36 -8.86
C LEU A 138 -7.38 -3.66 -9.66
N LEU A 139 -7.23 -2.35 -9.50
CA LEU A 139 -6.06 -1.62 -9.96
C LEU A 139 -4.97 -1.69 -8.88
N PHE A 140 -3.96 -2.54 -9.08
CA PHE A 140 -2.91 -2.79 -8.09
C PHE A 140 -1.78 -1.76 -8.20
N LEU A 141 -1.85 -0.72 -7.36
CA LEU A 141 -0.87 0.37 -7.29
C LEU A 141 0.14 0.23 -6.13
N ALA A 142 0.03 -0.81 -5.31
CA ALA A 142 0.98 -1.09 -4.25
C ALA A 142 2.31 -1.65 -4.80
N SER A 143 3.34 -1.78 -3.97
CA SER A 143 4.59 -2.45 -4.36
C SER A 143 4.37 -3.96 -4.49
N ASP A 144 5.20 -4.62 -5.31
CA ASP A 144 5.11 -6.08 -5.52
C ASP A 144 5.24 -6.85 -4.20
N GLU A 145 6.01 -6.32 -3.24
CA GLU A 145 6.13 -6.87 -1.90
C GLU A 145 4.75 -7.08 -1.24
N MET A 146 3.80 -6.16 -1.45
CA MET A 146 2.48 -6.22 -0.83
C MET A 146 1.62 -7.38 -1.34
N ARG A 147 1.96 -7.97 -2.49
CA ARG A 147 1.32 -9.22 -2.95
C ARG A 147 1.53 -10.36 -1.96
N GLY A 148 2.63 -10.34 -1.20
CA GLY A 148 2.91 -11.30 -0.16
C GLY A 148 1.90 -11.36 0.98
N LEU A 149 1.09 -10.32 1.17
CA LEU A 149 -0.01 -10.26 2.14
C LEU A 149 -1.24 -11.10 1.74
N PHE A 150 -1.25 -11.67 0.54
CA PHE A 150 -2.38 -12.39 -0.03
C PHE A 150 -1.94 -13.72 -0.63
N HIS A 151 -2.82 -14.67 -0.72
CA HIS A 151 -2.72 -15.82 -1.63
C HIS A 151 -2.97 -15.30 -3.06
N TRP A 152 -1.95 -14.67 -3.65
CA TRP A 152 -2.09 -13.84 -4.83
C TRP A 152 -2.71 -14.57 -6.03
N ALA A 153 -2.36 -15.83 -6.23
CA ALA A 153 -2.96 -16.66 -7.27
C ALA A 153 -4.48 -16.87 -7.08
N GLU A 154 -4.98 -16.78 -5.86
CA GLU A 154 -6.43 -16.84 -5.60
C GLU A 154 -7.10 -15.53 -5.95
N VAL A 155 -6.45 -14.39 -5.62
CA VAL A 155 -6.94 -13.07 -6.02
C VAL A 155 -7.05 -12.96 -7.53
N GLU A 156 -5.99 -13.33 -8.29
CA GLU A 156 -5.97 -13.27 -9.76
C GLU A 156 -7.00 -14.19 -10.45
N ARG A 157 -7.40 -15.28 -9.79
CA ARG A 157 -8.47 -16.16 -10.27
C ARG A 157 -9.87 -15.64 -9.97
N ALA A 158 -10.03 -14.92 -8.85
CA ALA A 158 -11.34 -14.48 -8.37
C ALA A 158 -11.76 -13.13 -8.94
N VAL A 159 -10.80 -12.25 -9.27
CA VAL A 159 -11.07 -10.89 -9.74
C VAL A 159 -10.12 -10.50 -10.88
N ARG A 160 -10.49 -9.47 -11.65
CA ARG A 160 -9.62 -8.90 -12.67
C ARG A 160 -8.59 -7.99 -11.98
N VAL A 161 -7.31 -8.36 -12.09
CA VAL A 161 -6.20 -7.55 -11.55
C VAL A 161 -5.49 -6.84 -12.69
N ILE A 162 -5.36 -5.53 -12.59
CA ILE A 162 -4.59 -4.67 -13.49
C ILE A 162 -3.38 -4.12 -12.73
N THR A 163 -2.18 -4.29 -13.30
CA THR A 163 -0.93 -3.86 -12.69
C THR A 163 -0.22 -2.83 -13.57
N PRO A 164 -0.26 -1.53 -13.23
CA PRO A 164 0.49 -0.51 -13.95
C PRO A 164 1.98 -0.56 -13.63
N THR A 165 2.80 -0.57 -14.67
CA THR A 165 4.26 -0.39 -14.62
C THR A 165 4.63 0.96 -15.22
N PHE A 166 5.56 1.67 -14.56
CA PHE A 166 5.99 3.01 -14.96
C PHE A 166 7.46 2.99 -15.37
N LEU A 167 7.74 3.21 -16.65
CA LEU A 167 9.08 3.11 -17.25
C LEU A 167 9.51 4.44 -17.84
N VAL A 168 10.78 4.77 -17.67
CA VAL A 168 11.40 5.97 -18.25
C VAL A 168 12.21 5.56 -19.48
N ARG A 169 11.99 6.23 -20.60
CA ARG A 169 12.77 6.04 -21.81
C ARG A 169 14.14 6.71 -21.63
N GLN A 170 15.16 5.90 -21.72
CA GLN A 170 16.54 6.37 -21.64
C GLN A 170 16.99 6.98 -22.99
N PRO A 171 18.04 7.81 -23.04
CA PRO A 171 18.59 8.33 -24.30
C PRO A 171 18.98 7.24 -25.32
N THR A 172 19.25 6.03 -24.83
CA THR A 172 19.54 4.85 -25.67
C THR A 172 18.30 4.18 -26.26
N GLY A 173 17.10 4.70 -25.97
CA GLY A 173 15.81 4.10 -26.34
C GLY A 173 15.33 2.99 -25.39
N LYS A 174 16.17 2.48 -24.49
CA LYS A 174 15.79 1.44 -23.54
C LYS A 174 14.82 1.98 -22.47
N LEU A 175 13.84 1.18 -22.10
CA LEU A 175 12.93 1.45 -21.02
C LEU A 175 13.53 0.96 -19.69
N LYS A 176 13.44 1.80 -18.65
CA LYS A 176 13.97 1.48 -17.31
C LYS A 176 13.02 1.97 -16.22
N GLN A 177 12.76 1.11 -15.25
CA GLN A 177 12.04 1.50 -14.04
C GLN A 177 12.95 2.33 -13.12
N ILE A 178 12.46 3.50 -12.72
CA ILE A 178 13.11 4.36 -11.72
C ILE A 178 12.21 4.40 -10.49
N VAL A 179 12.67 3.82 -9.38
CA VAL A 179 11.85 3.56 -8.18
C VAL A 179 11.13 4.80 -7.66
N VAL A 180 11.80 5.95 -7.60
CA VAL A 180 11.18 7.19 -7.10
C VAL A 180 10.07 7.66 -8.03
N TYR A 181 10.27 7.58 -9.34
CA TYR A 181 9.27 8.00 -10.34
C TYR A 181 8.06 7.04 -10.35
N THR A 182 8.31 5.74 -10.24
CA THR A 182 7.25 4.74 -10.07
C THR A 182 6.38 5.04 -8.84
N LYS A 183 7.00 5.37 -7.70
CA LYS A 183 6.26 5.73 -6.49
C LYS A 183 5.46 7.02 -6.67
N MET A 184 6.02 8.02 -7.36
CA MET A 184 5.31 9.26 -7.67
C MET A 184 4.09 9.01 -8.55
N ALA A 185 4.29 8.28 -9.66
CA ALA A 185 3.22 7.98 -10.62
C ALA A 185 2.07 7.16 -9.99
N ARG A 186 2.38 6.15 -9.17
CA ARG A 186 1.36 5.38 -8.44
C ARG A 186 0.49 6.27 -7.55
N GLY A 187 1.09 7.15 -6.77
CA GLY A 187 0.36 8.07 -5.91
C GLY A 187 -0.46 9.10 -6.69
N ALA A 188 0.12 9.68 -7.75
CA ALA A 188 -0.56 10.64 -8.61
C ALA A 188 -1.75 10.00 -9.34
N MET A 189 -1.60 8.78 -9.83
CA MET A 189 -2.66 8.01 -10.48
C MET A 189 -3.82 7.75 -9.51
N ALA A 190 -3.55 7.24 -8.32
CA ALA A 190 -4.58 7.01 -7.30
C ALA A 190 -5.30 8.32 -6.94
N GLY A 191 -4.56 9.42 -6.74
CA GLY A 191 -5.15 10.71 -6.44
C GLY A 191 -6.02 11.28 -7.57
N ALA A 192 -5.61 11.08 -8.84
CA ALA A 192 -6.39 11.51 -10.00
C ALA A 192 -7.70 10.70 -10.13
N ILE A 193 -7.63 9.38 -9.97
CA ILE A 193 -8.80 8.49 -9.99
C ILE A 193 -9.82 8.93 -8.93
N ILE A 194 -9.37 9.18 -7.71
CA ILE A 194 -10.26 9.60 -6.61
C ILE A 194 -10.94 10.93 -6.91
N ARG A 195 -10.16 11.97 -7.28
CA ARG A 195 -10.71 13.32 -7.52
C ARG A 195 -11.66 13.38 -8.71
N GLN A 196 -11.44 12.54 -9.72
CA GLN A 196 -12.25 12.48 -10.92
C GLN A 196 -13.33 11.38 -10.87
N ARG A 197 -13.33 10.55 -9.81
CA ARG A 197 -14.25 9.41 -9.60
C ARG A 197 -14.29 8.48 -10.81
N LEU A 198 -13.09 8.10 -11.30
CA LEU A 198 -12.97 7.28 -12.49
C LEU A 198 -13.16 5.80 -12.15
N GLU A 199 -14.11 5.17 -12.78
CA GLU A 199 -14.44 3.74 -12.58
C GLU A 199 -14.03 2.88 -13.78
N GLU A 200 -13.95 3.50 -14.98
CA GLU A 200 -13.71 2.78 -16.23
C GLU A 200 -12.21 2.65 -16.57
N GLU A 201 -11.81 1.48 -17.06
CA GLU A 201 -10.43 1.19 -17.44
C GLU A 201 -9.87 2.15 -18.50
N GLU A 202 -10.69 2.54 -19.47
CA GLU A 202 -10.33 3.51 -20.52
C GLU A 202 -9.96 4.86 -19.92
N ALA A 203 -10.70 5.30 -18.90
CA ALA A 203 -10.42 6.54 -18.19
C ALA A 203 -9.10 6.44 -17.40
N TRP A 204 -8.79 5.28 -16.81
CA TRP A 204 -7.51 5.06 -16.12
C TRP A 204 -6.33 5.07 -17.09
N ARG A 205 -6.48 4.47 -18.30
CA ARG A 205 -5.45 4.49 -19.37
C ARG A 205 -5.19 5.89 -19.90
N ALA A 206 -6.21 6.73 -19.92
CA ALA A 206 -6.09 8.12 -20.39
C ALA A 206 -5.36 9.05 -19.40
N LEU A 207 -5.16 8.62 -18.16
CA LEU A 207 -4.40 9.41 -17.18
C LEU A 207 -2.93 9.54 -17.56
N THR A 208 -2.35 10.67 -17.21
CA THR A 208 -0.91 10.96 -17.42
C THR A 208 -0.21 11.28 -16.09
N PRO A 209 -0.16 10.33 -15.13
CA PRO A 209 0.38 10.59 -13.81
C PRO A 209 1.88 10.96 -13.88
N GLU A 210 2.24 12.15 -13.39
CA GLU A 210 3.61 12.67 -13.44
C GLU A 210 4.21 12.70 -14.88
N GLY A 211 3.37 12.84 -15.89
CA GLY A 211 3.76 12.88 -17.31
C GLY A 211 3.96 11.51 -17.97
N PHE A 212 3.75 10.42 -17.26
CA PHE A 212 3.76 9.08 -17.85
C PHE A 212 2.51 8.87 -18.72
N VAL A 213 2.69 8.35 -19.93
CA VAL A 213 1.62 8.10 -20.92
C VAL A 213 1.48 6.59 -21.14
N PHE A 214 0.25 6.09 -21.21
CA PHE A 214 -0.03 4.70 -21.53
C PHE A 214 0.57 4.29 -22.88
N SER A 215 1.28 3.16 -22.91
CA SER A 215 1.87 2.59 -24.11
C SER A 215 1.19 1.26 -24.48
N PRO A 216 0.30 1.23 -25.47
CA PRO A 216 -0.34 0.00 -25.91
C PRO A 216 0.66 -1.07 -26.38
N GLU A 217 1.76 -0.65 -27.01
CA GLU A 217 2.79 -1.55 -27.57
C GLU A 217 3.55 -2.30 -26.48
N GLU A 218 3.69 -1.71 -25.30
CA GLU A 218 4.42 -2.28 -24.16
C GLU A 218 3.48 -2.93 -23.12
N SER A 219 2.18 -2.99 -23.42
CA SER A 219 1.14 -3.44 -22.51
C SER A 219 0.49 -4.74 -22.93
N SER A 220 -0.04 -5.48 -21.97
CA SER A 220 -0.97 -6.59 -22.18
C SER A 220 -2.38 -6.24 -21.65
N ASP A 221 -3.28 -7.20 -21.66
CA ASP A 221 -4.64 -7.04 -21.11
C ASP A 221 -4.64 -6.61 -19.65
N ARG A 222 -3.71 -7.13 -18.83
CA ARG A 222 -3.65 -6.90 -17.38
C ARG A 222 -2.39 -6.18 -16.91
N ASP A 223 -1.31 -6.26 -17.66
CA ASP A 223 -0.04 -5.60 -17.33
C ASP A 223 0.10 -4.35 -18.19
N TRP A 224 -0.21 -3.20 -17.59
CA TRP A 224 -0.18 -1.92 -18.31
C TRP A 224 1.16 -1.25 -18.13
N THR A 225 1.67 -0.71 -19.21
CA THR A 225 2.91 0.06 -19.20
C THR A 225 2.63 1.52 -19.51
N PHE A 226 3.10 2.38 -18.64
CA PHE A 226 3.12 3.83 -18.84
C PHE A 226 4.55 4.29 -19.03
N VAL A 227 4.81 5.08 -20.05
CA VAL A 227 6.16 5.52 -20.43
C VAL A 227 6.30 7.04 -20.27
N LEU A 228 7.39 7.45 -19.64
CA LEU A 228 7.89 8.82 -19.61
C LEU A 228 9.10 8.93 -20.54
N GLY A 229 9.06 9.84 -21.50
CA GLY A 229 10.15 9.96 -22.47
C GLY A 229 10.10 11.18 -23.28
#